data_9bbd8178b22164ce20d84074abef0668
#
_entry.id   9bbd8178b22164ce20d84074abef0668
#
_cell.length_a   1.000
_cell.length_b   1.000
_cell.length_c   1.000
_cell.angle_alpha   90.00
_cell.angle_beta   90.00
_cell.angle_gamma   90.00
#
_symmetry.space_group_name_H-M   'P 1'
#
loop_
_entity.id
_entity.type
_entity.pdbx_description
1 polymer ?
#
loop_
_entity_poly.entity_id
_entity_poly.type
_entity_poly.pdbx_seq_one_letter_code
_entity_poly.pdbx_strand_id
1 'polypeptide(L)'
;PEGFGELHYLLSIVGIITFVSLVGSQNTIIVYTAKKIPIQSTFNFISLIGGIIGFVVLFFIFNRIDIGFLVLGYIINNLVIGELLGKKEFNHYLKYILIQKILTPILGLGLFFGFGIEGVIYGLALSYIAFSFRIVRSFRENRINFSLLSKRKGFIFNNYLSTLTGTFHGQVDKLIIMPIIGASVLGNYSLSLQIINIMTIITVIFYKYIIPHESSGHNVIKIRKLLILSNIGLTFIGFFIVPLILPTIFPKYVDVIEIIKIMSLSLVPMSIAKIYTSKFLALEKSRFILIGLGISLSIMIPTMIVFGIWYGVTGVAISYVLASVTQAVYYVIMSKKWDKENNIEK
;
A
#
# COMPACT_ATOMS: atom_id res chain seq x y z
N PRO A 1 20.24 -3.69 10.22
CA PRO A 1 18.84 -4.16 10.05
C PRO A 1 17.89 -3.56 11.06
N GLU A 2 18.25 -3.47 12.34
CA GLU A 2 17.37 -3.02 13.44
C GLU A 2 16.79 -1.63 13.19
N GLY A 3 17.61 -0.62 12.93
CA GLY A 3 17.12 0.74 12.64
C GLY A 3 16.22 0.83 11.42
N PHE A 4 16.44 -0.04 10.42
CA PHE A 4 15.56 -0.13 9.25
C PHE A 4 14.21 -0.78 9.60
N GLY A 5 14.23 -1.76 10.51
CA GLY A 5 13.02 -2.37 11.06
C GLY A 5 12.19 -1.37 11.87
N GLU A 6 12.85 -0.62 12.76
CA GLU A 6 12.21 0.45 13.54
C GLU A 6 11.56 1.50 12.63
N LEU A 7 12.29 1.97 11.61
CA LEU A 7 11.76 2.90 10.63
C LEU A 7 10.49 2.36 9.97
N HIS A 8 10.52 1.12 9.48
CA HIS A 8 9.35 0.51 8.82
C HIS A 8 8.18 0.26 9.76
N TYR A 9 8.43 -0.04 11.03
CA TYR A 9 7.39 -0.12 12.04
C TYR A 9 6.70 1.23 12.25
N LEU A 10 7.47 2.29 12.46
CA LEU A 10 6.94 3.64 12.63
C LEU A 10 6.17 4.12 11.38
N LEU A 11 6.71 3.87 10.18
CA LEU A 11 6.03 4.17 8.92
C LEU A 11 4.69 3.43 8.78
N SER A 12 4.59 2.21 9.32
CA SER A 12 3.35 1.42 9.29
C SER A 12 2.29 2.00 10.21
N ILE A 13 2.68 2.42 11.43
CA ILE A 13 1.80 3.10 12.39
C ILE A 13 1.31 4.42 11.80
N VAL A 14 2.24 5.24 11.31
CA VAL A 14 1.93 6.52 10.65
C VAL A 14 0.98 6.30 9.48
N GLY A 15 1.21 5.26 8.67
CA GLY A 15 0.34 4.89 7.56
C GLY A 15 -1.10 4.63 8.02
N ILE A 16 -1.29 3.81 9.04
CA ILE A 16 -2.63 3.49 9.58
C ILE A 16 -3.31 4.73 10.15
N ILE A 17 -2.62 5.48 11.02
CA ILE A 17 -3.17 6.71 11.62
C ILE A 17 -3.55 7.73 10.53
N THR A 18 -2.72 7.87 9.50
CA THR A 18 -3.01 8.74 8.35
C THR A 18 -4.31 8.34 7.67
N PHE A 19 -4.50 7.05 7.37
CA PHE A 19 -5.70 6.58 6.68
C PHE A 19 -6.96 6.67 7.54
N VAL A 20 -6.84 6.44 8.85
CA VAL A 20 -7.93 6.71 9.81
C VAL A 20 -8.31 8.20 9.77
N SER A 21 -7.32 9.09 9.81
CA SER A 21 -7.52 10.55 9.81
C SER A 21 -8.08 11.08 8.50
N LEU A 22 -7.79 10.44 7.36
CA LEU A 22 -8.26 10.85 6.03
C LEU A 22 -9.77 10.61 5.82
N VAL A 23 -10.38 9.68 6.53
CA VAL A 23 -11.83 9.36 6.39
C VAL A 23 -12.25 9.15 4.92
N GLY A 24 -11.36 8.52 4.11
CA GLY A 24 -11.60 8.27 2.68
C GLY A 24 -11.58 9.53 1.79
N SER A 25 -10.96 10.62 2.25
CA SER A 25 -10.95 11.93 1.56
C SER A 25 -10.35 11.87 0.17
N GLN A 26 -9.22 11.20 -0.04
CA GLN A 26 -8.52 11.22 -1.34
C GLN A 26 -9.45 10.83 -2.50
N ASN A 27 -10.03 9.64 -2.46
CA ASN A 27 -10.90 9.14 -3.52
C ASN A 27 -12.20 9.94 -3.60
N THR A 28 -12.73 10.39 -2.46
CA THR A 28 -13.93 11.21 -2.40
C THR A 28 -13.71 12.57 -3.07
N ILE A 29 -12.58 13.22 -2.80
CA ILE A 29 -12.18 14.47 -3.46
C ILE A 29 -12.05 14.25 -4.97
N ILE A 30 -11.35 13.19 -5.41
CA ILE A 30 -11.20 12.88 -6.85
C ILE A 30 -12.57 12.82 -7.52
N VAL A 31 -13.49 12.02 -7.01
CA VAL A 31 -14.80 11.78 -7.63
C VAL A 31 -15.66 13.04 -7.65
N TYR A 32 -15.76 13.74 -6.54
CA TYR A 32 -16.69 14.87 -6.45
C TYR A 32 -16.13 16.16 -7.04
N THR A 33 -14.81 16.38 -6.98
CA THR A 33 -14.17 17.49 -7.68
C THR A 33 -14.31 17.33 -9.20
N ALA A 34 -14.15 16.10 -9.73
CA ALA A 34 -14.41 15.83 -11.15
C ALA A 34 -15.86 16.10 -11.56
N LYS A 35 -16.83 15.95 -10.63
CA LYS A 35 -18.24 16.30 -10.80
C LYS A 35 -18.53 17.78 -10.50
N LYS A 36 -17.51 18.61 -10.29
CA LYS A 36 -17.61 20.04 -9.94
C LYS A 36 -18.40 20.32 -8.64
N ILE A 37 -18.37 19.37 -7.69
CA ILE A 37 -19.01 19.52 -6.38
C ILE A 37 -17.93 20.03 -5.40
N PRO A 38 -18.14 21.20 -4.72
CA PRO A 38 -17.14 21.85 -3.88
C PRO A 38 -16.99 21.19 -2.50
N ILE A 39 -16.60 19.91 -2.47
CA ILE A 39 -16.46 19.12 -1.24
C ILE A 39 -15.04 19.17 -0.65
N GLN A 40 -14.06 19.63 -1.42
CA GLN A 40 -12.65 19.56 -1.13
C GLN A 40 -12.29 20.22 0.22
N SER A 41 -12.71 21.48 0.45
CA SER A 41 -12.38 22.20 1.68
C SER A 41 -12.94 21.55 2.93
N THR A 42 -14.11 20.91 2.83
CA THR A 42 -14.71 20.18 3.95
C THR A 42 -13.88 18.95 4.31
N PHE A 43 -13.41 18.18 3.32
CA PHE A 43 -12.53 17.03 3.57
C PHE A 43 -11.14 17.46 4.01
N ASN A 44 -10.59 18.54 3.47
CA ASN A 44 -9.31 19.09 3.94
C ASN A 44 -9.40 19.43 5.44
N PHE A 45 -10.49 20.08 5.86
CA PHE A 45 -10.72 20.44 7.26
C PHE A 45 -10.82 19.21 8.17
N ILE A 46 -11.64 18.22 7.83
CA ILE A 46 -11.81 16.98 8.61
C ILE A 46 -10.50 16.23 8.71
N SER A 47 -9.78 16.04 7.59
CA SER A 47 -8.54 15.30 7.54
C SER A 47 -7.41 16.00 8.29
N LEU A 48 -7.33 17.32 8.28
CA LEU A 48 -6.36 18.07 9.06
C LEU A 48 -6.63 17.97 10.56
N ILE A 49 -7.89 18.08 11.00
CA ILE A 49 -8.24 17.85 12.40
C ILE A 49 -7.89 16.42 12.81
N GLY A 50 -8.26 15.40 12.01
CA GLY A 50 -7.87 14.02 12.26
C GLY A 50 -6.36 13.85 12.33
N GLY A 51 -5.61 14.55 11.47
CA GLY A 51 -4.16 14.56 11.47
C GLY A 51 -3.54 15.19 12.72
N ILE A 52 -4.11 16.30 13.22
CA ILE A 52 -3.68 16.92 14.48
C ILE A 52 -3.95 15.98 15.66
N ILE A 53 -5.12 15.33 15.68
CA ILE A 53 -5.43 14.32 16.70
C ILE A 53 -4.43 13.16 16.59
N GLY A 54 -4.17 12.64 15.39
CA GLY A 54 -3.19 11.58 15.15
C GLY A 54 -1.77 11.99 15.58
N PHE A 55 -1.35 13.22 15.30
CA PHE A 55 -0.08 13.79 15.78
C PHE A 55 0.01 13.73 17.31
N VAL A 56 -1.01 14.26 18.01
CA VAL A 56 -1.05 14.31 19.46
C VAL A 56 -1.01 12.89 20.06
N VAL A 57 -1.81 11.98 19.53
CA VAL A 57 -1.84 10.58 19.98
C VAL A 57 -0.46 9.93 19.84
N LEU A 58 0.18 10.06 18.66
CA LEU A 58 1.50 9.47 18.44
C LEU A 58 2.58 10.11 19.30
N PHE A 59 2.50 11.41 19.52
CA PHE A 59 3.42 12.11 20.42
C PHE A 59 3.34 11.55 21.85
N PHE A 60 2.15 11.35 22.40
CA PHE A 60 1.99 10.80 23.74
C PHE A 60 2.39 9.31 23.85
N ILE A 61 2.23 8.52 22.77
CA ILE A 61 2.58 7.09 22.79
C ILE A 61 4.10 6.89 22.65
N PHE A 62 4.74 7.61 21.74
CA PHE A 62 6.14 7.38 21.34
C PHE A 62 7.10 8.44 21.86
N ASN A 63 6.61 9.55 22.42
CA ASN A 63 7.38 10.74 22.79
C ASN A 63 8.27 11.26 21.64
N ARG A 64 7.75 11.19 20.40
CA ARG A 64 8.47 11.56 19.18
C ARG A 64 7.62 12.51 18.33
N ILE A 65 8.21 13.65 18.01
CA ILE A 65 7.54 14.72 17.25
C ILE A 65 7.60 14.45 15.74
N ASP A 66 8.67 13.83 15.25
CA ASP A 66 8.92 13.54 13.83
C ASP A 66 7.82 12.69 13.18
N ILE A 67 7.35 11.63 13.89
CA ILE A 67 6.26 10.77 13.39
C ILE A 67 4.93 11.52 13.31
N GLY A 68 4.68 12.45 14.22
CA GLY A 68 3.50 13.32 14.17
C GLY A 68 3.51 14.24 12.94
N PHE A 69 4.66 14.89 12.65
CA PHE A 69 4.83 15.67 11.42
C PHE A 69 4.67 14.82 10.16
N LEU A 70 5.10 13.56 10.18
CA LEU A 70 4.94 12.65 9.04
C LEU A 70 3.46 12.31 8.78
N VAL A 71 2.62 12.15 9.83
CA VAL A 71 1.17 12.00 9.65
C VAL A 71 0.58 13.19 8.91
N LEU A 72 0.93 14.42 9.35
CA LEU A 72 0.45 15.63 8.66
C LEU A 72 0.96 15.69 7.22
N GLY A 73 2.23 15.36 6.98
CA GLY A 73 2.81 15.27 5.66
C GLY A 73 2.06 14.30 4.75
N TYR A 74 1.79 13.09 5.22
CA TYR A 74 1.03 12.08 4.45
C TYR A 74 -0.41 12.52 4.17
N ILE A 75 -1.07 13.19 5.11
CA ILE A 75 -2.40 13.76 4.89
C ILE A 75 -2.34 14.82 3.79
N ILE A 76 -1.42 15.78 3.88
CA ILE A 76 -1.22 16.82 2.87
C ILE A 76 -1.00 16.19 1.49
N ASN A 77 -0.12 15.20 1.40
CA ASN A 77 0.16 14.48 0.16
C ASN A 77 -1.11 13.87 -0.45
N ASN A 78 -1.89 13.14 0.35
CA ASN A 78 -3.12 12.49 -0.14
C ASN A 78 -4.18 13.50 -0.59
N LEU A 79 -4.34 14.61 0.13
CA LEU A 79 -5.29 15.68 -0.22
C LEU A 79 -4.88 16.39 -1.51
N VAL A 80 -3.58 16.71 -1.68
CA VAL A 80 -3.05 17.33 -2.90
C VAL A 80 -3.21 16.41 -4.11
N ILE A 81 -2.92 15.12 -3.96
CA ILE A 81 -3.17 14.13 -5.03
C ILE A 81 -4.65 14.08 -5.38
N GLY A 82 -5.52 14.04 -4.37
CA GLY A 82 -6.97 14.06 -4.56
C GLY A 82 -7.45 15.29 -5.35
N GLU A 83 -6.93 16.47 -5.03
CA GLU A 83 -7.22 17.72 -5.75
C GLU A 83 -6.78 17.66 -7.20
N LEU A 84 -5.49 17.35 -7.44
CA LEU A 84 -4.90 17.37 -8.78
C LEU A 84 -5.60 16.40 -9.74
N LEU A 85 -5.86 15.19 -9.28
CA LEU A 85 -6.57 14.18 -10.05
C LEU A 85 -8.04 14.53 -10.24
N GLY A 86 -8.70 15.07 -9.22
CA GLY A 86 -10.10 15.51 -9.29
C GLY A 86 -10.30 16.68 -10.26
N LYS A 87 -9.38 17.63 -10.30
CA LYS A 87 -9.36 18.74 -11.27
C LYS A 87 -8.85 18.31 -12.66
N LYS A 88 -8.42 17.06 -12.84
CA LYS A 88 -7.81 16.52 -14.07
C LYS A 88 -6.52 17.27 -14.48
N GLU A 89 -5.81 17.83 -13.51
CA GLU A 89 -4.53 18.54 -13.70
C GLU A 89 -3.36 17.55 -13.80
N PHE A 90 -3.38 16.64 -14.77
CA PHE A 90 -2.41 15.53 -14.87
C PHE A 90 -0.96 15.98 -15.00
N ASN A 91 -0.71 17.09 -15.73
CA ASN A 91 0.64 17.64 -15.87
C ASN A 91 1.16 18.19 -14.53
N HIS A 92 0.32 18.85 -13.74
CA HIS A 92 0.69 19.33 -12.40
C HIS A 92 0.88 18.15 -11.43
N TYR A 93 0.04 17.12 -11.54
CA TYR A 93 0.19 15.88 -10.78
C TYR A 93 1.54 15.19 -11.08
N LEU A 94 1.91 15.06 -12.37
CA LEU A 94 3.18 14.46 -12.75
C LEU A 94 4.38 15.27 -12.19
N LYS A 95 4.36 16.59 -12.34
CA LYS A 95 5.41 17.47 -11.78
C LYS A 95 5.47 17.35 -10.26
N TYR A 96 4.32 17.34 -9.59
CA TYR A 96 4.23 17.14 -8.14
C TYR A 96 4.91 15.85 -7.69
N ILE A 97 4.55 14.72 -8.30
CA ILE A 97 5.13 13.41 -7.95
C ILE A 97 6.63 13.37 -8.23
N LEU A 98 7.09 13.91 -9.36
CA LEU A 98 8.52 13.95 -9.69
C LEU A 98 9.32 14.78 -8.66
N ILE A 99 8.85 15.98 -8.34
CA ILE A 99 9.51 16.85 -7.35
C ILE A 99 9.55 16.14 -5.99
N GLN A 100 8.42 15.56 -5.56
CA GLN A 100 8.32 14.85 -4.29
C GLN A 100 9.27 13.64 -4.24
N LYS A 101 9.36 12.84 -5.33
CA LYS A 101 10.25 11.68 -5.42
C LYS A 101 11.74 12.04 -5.42
N ILE A 102 12.10 13.22 -5.91
CA ILE A 102 13.47 13.76 -5.84
C ILE A 102 13.74 14.34 -4.45
N LEU A 103 12.80 15.11 -3.91
CA LEU A 103 12.96 15.81 -2.63
C LEU A 103 13.05 14.85 -1.45
N THR A 104 12.29 13.74 -1.48
CA THR A 104 12.28 12.73 -0.42
C THR A 104 13.67 12.14 -0.13
N PRO A 105 14.43 11.60 -1.09
CA PRO A 105 15.76 11.06 -0.80
C PRO A 105 16.77 12.17 -0.46
N ILE A 106 16.68 13.34 -1.07
CA ILE A 106 17.59 14.46 -0.77
C ILE A 106 17.43 14.90 0.69
N LEU A 107 16.21 15.17 1.13
CA LEU A 107 15.95 15.58 2.51
C LEU A 107 16.15 14.42 3.49
N GLY A 108 15.72 13.20 3.13
CA GLY A 108 15.89 12.03 3.99
C GLY A 108 17.35 11.70 4.24
N LEU A 109 18.18 11.65 3.20
CA LEU A 109 19.62 11.40 3.33
C LEU A 109 20.33 12.60 3.98
N GLY A 110 19.99 13.84 3.57
CA GLY A 110 20.62 15.04 4.12
C GLY A 110 20.42 15.16 5.64
N LEU A 111 19.19 14.92 6.11
CA LEU A 111 18.89 14.97 7.55
C LEU A 111 19.33 13.71 8.30
N PHE A 112 19.50 12.57 7.62
CA PHE A 112 20.01 11.35 8.25
C PHE A 112 21.40 11.53 8.85
N PHE A 113 22.29 12.27 8.19
CA PHE A 113 23.64 12.52 8.70
C PHE A 113 23.67 13.36 9.99
N GLY A 114 22.64 14.19 10.24
CA GLY A 114 22.56 14.99 11.47
C GLY A 114 21.71 14.36 12.58
N PHE A 115 20.65 13.65 12.21
CA PHE A 115 19.60 13.22 13.14
C PHE A 115 19.28 11.70 13.04
N GLY A 116 20.07 10.93 12.29
CA GLY A 116 19.84 9.48 12.14
C GLY A 116 18.46 9.16 11.57
N ILE A 117 17.78 8.17 12.16
CA ILE A 117 16.46 7.69 11.70
C ILE A 117 15.39 8.80 11.81
N GLU A 118 15.44 9.61 12.84
CA GLU A 118 14.53 10.77 13.01
C GLU A 118 14.67 11.75 11.84
N GLY A 119 15.91 12.00 11.41
CA GLY A 119 16.19 12.82 10.24
C GLY A 119 15.56 12.29 8.97
N VAL A 120 15.55 10.98 8.77
CA VAL A 120 14.85 10.35 7.63
C VAL A 120 13.35 10.66 7.69
N ILE A 121 12.73 10.52 8.86
CA ILE A 121 11.30 10.76 9.06
C ILE A 121 10.96 12.23 8.86
N TYR A 122 11.77 13.16 9.40
CA TYR A 122 11.62 14.59 9.13
C TYR A 122 11.77 14.92 7.62
N GLY A 123 12.74 14.31 6.94
CA GLY A 123 12.95 14.50 5.51
C GLY A 123 11.74 14.06 4.68
N LEU A 124 11.15 12.92 5.04
CA LEU A 124 9.88 12.46 4.47
C LEU A 124 8.77 13.48 4.73
N ALA A 125 8.56 13.90 5.97
CA ALA A 125 7.51 14.85 6.34
C ALA A 125 7.65 16.17 5.57
N LEU A 126 8.83 16.76 5.54
CA LEU A 126 9.11 18.03 4.86
C LEU A 126 8.89 17.94 3.35
N SER A 127 9.22 16.79 2.72
CA SER A 127 8.99 16.60 1.29
C SER A 127 7.51 16.68 0.89
N TYR A 128 6.60 16.38 1.81
CA TYR A 128 5.16 16.49 1.62
C TYR A 128 4.59 17.84 2.05
N ILE A 129 5.05 18.37 3.20
CA ILE A 129 4.56 19.64 3.78
C ILE A 129 4.86 20.81 2.85
N ALA A 130 5.94 20.77 2.07
CA ALA A 130 6.29 21.79 1.08
C ALA A 130 5.12 22.18 0.15
N PHE A 131 4.15 21.29 -0.04
CA PHE A 131 2.99 21.52 -0.91
C PHE A 131 1.70 21.94 -0.18
N SER A 132 1.78 22.26 1.12
CA SER A 132 0.64 22.68 1.96
C SER A 132 -0.09 23.92 1.44
N PHE A 133 0.61 24.78 0.67
CA PHE A 133 0.02 25.99 0.08
C PHE A 133 -1.22 25.70 -0.79
N ARG A 134 -1.30 24.50 -1.42
CA ARG A 134 -2.48 24.12 -2.21
C ARG A 134 -3.71 23.90 -1.31
N ILE A 135 -3.52 23.34 -0.13
CA ILE A 135 -4.61 23.16 0.84
C ILE A 135 -5.12 24.51 1.34
N VAL A 136 -4.19 25.42 1.67
CA VAL A 136 -4.56 26.79 2.07
C VAL A 136 -5.35 27.50 0.97
N ARG A 137 -4.92 27.35 -0.29
CA ARG A 137 -5.63 27.89 -1.46
C ARG A 137 -7.06 27.32 -1.58
N SER A 138 -7.23 26.03 -1.35
CA SER A 138 -8.54 25.36 -1.41
C SER A 138 -9.55 25.97 -0.43
N PHE A 139 -9.13 26.36 0.79
CA PHE A 139 -9.99 27.04 1.75
C PHE A 139 -10.42 28.44 1.31
N ARG A 140 -9.62 29.11 0.45
CA ARG A 140 -10.01 30.40 -0.15
C ARG A 140 -10.99 30.22 -1.31
N GLU A 141 -10.87 29.14 -2.07
CA GLU A 141 -11.72 28.87 -3.23
C GLU A 141 -13.11 28.33 -2.85
N ASN A 142 -13.22 27.56 -1.77
CA ASN A 142 -14.45 26.87 -1.38
C ASN A 142 -14.70 26.99 0.13
N ARG A 143 -15.96 27.25 0.51
CA ARG A 143 -16.40 27.25 1.91
C ARG A 143 -16.58 25.81 2.43
N ILE A 144 -16.32 25.61 3.72
CA ILE A 144 -16.62 24.35 4.41
C ILE A 144 -18.13 24.16 4.46
N ASN A 145 -18.61 22.99 4.00
CA ASN A 145 -20.03 22.69 3.97
C ASN A 145 -20.30 21.21 4.32
N PHE A 146 -20.67 20.97 5.56
CA PHE A 146 -20.96 19.63 6.08
C PHE A 146 -22.24 19.01 5.51
N SER A 147 -23.20 19.83 5.01
CA SER A 147 -24.43 19.29 4.42
C SER A 147 -24.17 18.46 3.16
N LEU A 148 -23.07 18.74 2.46
CA LEU A 148 -22.62 17.95 1.30
C LEU A 148 -22.21 16.53 1.68
N LEU A 149 -21.69 16.33 2.90
CA LEU A 149 -21.31 15.00 3.43
C LEU A 149 -22.55 14.17 3.76
N SER A 150 -23.53 14.77 4.44
CA SER A 150 -24.76 14.08 4.84
C SER A 150 -25.48 13.44 3.66
N LYS A 151 -25.57 14.16 2.53
CA LYS A 151 -26.19 13.66 1.29
C LYS A 151 -25.42 12.52 0.62
N ARG A 152 -24.15 12.29 1.01
CA ARG A 152 -23.23 11.35 0.34
C ARG A 152 -22.59 10.33 1.30
N LYS A 153 -23.12 10.24 2.52
CA LYS A 153 -22.56 9.41 3.60
C LYS A 153 -22.32 7.94 3.20
N GLY A 154 -23.22 7.36 2.40
CA GLY A 154 -23.09 5.97 1.96
C GLY A 154 -21.83 5.74 1.09
N PHE A 155 -21.59 6.60 0.08
CA PHE A 155 -20.40 6.52 -0.76
C PHE A 155 -19.12 6.76 0.06
N ILE A 156 -19.14 7.80 0.92
CA ILE A 156 -17.98 8.15 1.76
C ILE A 156 -17.61 6.99 2.68
N PHE A 157 -18.60 6.41 3.37
CA PHE A 157 -18.39 5.29 4.29
C PHE A 157 -17.85 4.04 3.58
N ASN A 158 -18.45 3.64 2.45
CA ASN A 158 -17.99 2.49 1.69
C ASN A 158 -16.56 2.68 1.15
N ASN A 159 -16.27 3.87 0.66
CA ASN A 159 -14.93 4.22 0.19
C ASN A 159 -13.90 4.22 1.33
N TYR A 160 -14.27 4.77 2.48
CA TYR A 160 -13.43 4.74 3.68
C TYR A 160 -13.14 3.32 4.13
N LEU A 161 -14.17 2.48 4.24
CA LEU A 161 -14.01 1.09 4.65
C LEU A 161 -13.11 0.29 3.70
N SER A 162 -13.32 0.46 2.38
CA SER A 162 -12.48 -0.17 1.36
C SER A 162 -11.01 0.25 1.46
N THR A 163 -10.77 1.54 1.63
CA THR A 163 -9.40 2.08 1.74
C THR A 163 -8.74 1.61 3.03
N LEU A 164 -9.47 1.63 4.14
CA LEU A 164 -9.00 1.18 5.45
C LEU A 164 -8.59 -0.30 5.41
N THR A 165 -9.45 -1.17 4.86
CA THR A 165 -9.15 -2.61 4.70
C THR A 165 -7.87 -2.84 3.88
N GLY A 166 -7.70 -2.12 2.77
CA GLY A 166 -6.50 -2.22 1.93
C GLY A 166 -5.24 -1.76 2.66
N THR A 167 -5.34 -0.71 3.48
CA THR A 167 -4.21 -0.21 4.26
C THR A 167 -3.81 -1.18 5.36
N PHE A 168 -4.78 -1.72 6.09
CA PHE A 168 -4.49 -2.74 7.11
C PHE A 168 -3.81 -3.96 6.49
N HIS A 169 -4.28 -4.45 5.35
CA HIS A 169 -3.65 -5.57 4.66
C HIS A 169 -2.17 -5.31 4.31
N GLY A 170 -1.81 -4.08 3.99
CA GLY A 170 -0.44 -3.70 3.62
C GLY A 170 0.48 -3.33 4.79
N GLN A 171 -0.02 -3.26 6.03
CA GLN A 171 0.76 -2.77 7.17
C GLN A 171 0.72 -3.68 8.40
N VAL A 172 -0.26 -4.58 8.50
CA VAL A 172 -0.50 -5.42 9.69
C VAL A 172 0.67 -6.36 9.99
N ASP A 173 1.34 -6.85 8.97
CA ASP A 173 2.53 -7.68 9.06
C ASP A 173 3.62 -7.02 9.93
N LYS A 174 3.93 -5.76 9.66
CA LYS A 174 4.96 -5.00 10.37
C LYS A 174 4.59 -4.70 11.82
N LEU A 175 3.30 -4.49 12.08
CA LEU A 175 2.77 -4.28 13.43
C LEU A 175 2.87 -5.53 14.30
N ILE A 176 2.88 -6.72 13.68
CA ILE A 176 3.01 -8.00 14.38
C ILE A 176 4.49 -8.36 14.57
N ILE A 177 5.29 -8.23 13.52
CA ILE A 177 6.69 -8.67 13.55
C ILE A 177 7.50 -7.87 14.58
N MET A 178 7.35 -6.56 14.62
CA MET A 178 8.17 -5.71 15.49
C MET A 178 8.02 -6.06 16.99
N PRO A 179 6.82 -6.10 17.59
CA PRO A 179 6.67 -6.36 19.02
C PRO A 179 6.85 -7.83 19.41
N ILE A 180 6.62 -8.78 18.49
CA ILE A 180 6.61 -10.22 18.82
C ILE A 180 7.94 -10.88 18.48
N ILE A 181 8.55 -10.50 17.34
CA ILE A 181 9.72 -11.21 16.81
C ILE A 181 10.97 -10.34 16.88
N GLY A 182 10.83 -9.02 16.71
CA GLY A 182 11.91 -8.05 16.90
C GLY A 182 12.27 -7.21 15.67
N ALA A 183 13.02 -6.14 15.93
CA ALA A 183 13.38 -5.11 14.94
C ALA A 183 14.28 -5.63 13.83
N SER A 184 15.25 -6.50 14.15
CA SER A 184 16.18 -7.07 13.15
C SER A 184 15.43 -7.91 12.11
N VAL A 185 14.49 -8.75 12.56
CA VAL A 185 13.65 -9.57 11.68
C VAL A 185 12.77 -8.68 10.79
N LEU A 186 12.15 -7.65 11.37
CA LEU A 186 11.37 -6.69 10.59
C LEU A 186 12.22 -5.94 9.56
N GLY A 187 13.46 -5.58 9.90
CA GLY A 187 14.38 -4.93 8.97
C GLY A 187 14.70 -5.79 7.75
N ASN A 188 15.07 -7.05 7.98
CA ASN A 188 15.36 -8.03 6.92
C ASN A 188 14.11 -8.31 6.06
N TYR A 189 12.95 -8.51 6.71
CA TYR A 189 11.66 -8.69 6.02
C TYR A 189 11.26 -7.46 5.19
N SER A 190 11.43 -6.26 5.73
CA SER A 190 11.06 -5.01 5.03
C SER A 190 11.93 -4.76 3.79
N LEU A 191 13.23 -5.07 3.86
CA LEU A 191 14.11 -5.00 2.68
C LEU A 191 13.68 -6.02 1.62
N SER A 192 13.37 -7.24 2.04
CA SER A 192 12.87 -8.29 1.13
C SER A 192 11.56 -7.89 0.47
N LEU A 193 10.63 -7.30 1.23
CA LEU A 193 9.38 -6.74 0.68
C LEU A 193 9.62 -5.65 -0.36
N GLN A 194 10.60 -4.77 -0.16
CA GLN A 194 10.92 -3.75 -1.15
C GLN A 194 11.43 -4.36 -2.46
N ILE A 195 12.28 -5.38 -2.37
CA ILE A 195 12.78 -6.10 -3.54
C ILE A 195 11.62 -6.81 -4.27
N ILE A 196 10.77 -7.52 -3.55
CA ILE A 196 9.56 -8.15 -4.12
C ILE A 196 8.65 -7.10 -4.76
N ASN A 197 8.44 -5.94 -4.12
CA ASN A 197 7.63 -4.85 -4.69
C ASN A 197 8.20 -4.33 -6.00
N ILE A 198 9.52 -4.21 -6.13
CA ILE A 198 10.16 -3.86 -7.41
C ILE A 198 9.88 -4.92 -8.47
N MET A 199 10.01 -6.20 -8.13
CA MET A 199 9.72 -7.30 -9.05
C MET A 199 8.25 -7.34 -9.48
N THR A 200 7.32 -6.96 -8.60
CA THR A 200 5.87 -6.93 -8.91
C THR A 200 5.45 -5.75 -9.79
N ILE A 201 6.31 -4.80 -10.12
CA ILE A 201 5.97 -3.66 -11.01
C ILE A 201 5.40 -4.16 -12.34
N ILE A 202 6.01 -5.18 -12.92
CA ILE A 202 5.54 -5.81 -14.17
C ILE A 202 4.11 -6.34 -13.99
N THR A 203 3.85 -7.04 -12.89
CA THR A 203 2.51 -7.55 -12.54
C THR A 203 1.48 -6.43 -12.46
N VAL A 204 1.82 -5.31 -11.86
CA VAL A 204 0.93 -4.14 -11.72
C VAL A 204 0.63 -3.51 -13.09
N ILE A 205 1.61 -3.43 -13.98
CA ILE A 205 1.42 -2.90 -15.35
C ILE A 205 0.44 -3.77 -16.12
N PHE A 206 0.65 -5.09 -16.14
CA PHE A 206 -0.26 -6.03 -16.78
C PHE A 206 -1.67 -5.97 -16.18
N TYR A 207 -1.77 -5.92 -14.86
CA TYR A 207 -3.06 -5.82 -14.16
C TYR A 207 -3.84 -4.56 -14.57
N LYS A 208 -3.18 -3.40 -14.63
CA LYS A 208 -3.80 -2.15 -15.10
C LYS A 208 -4.25 -2.20 -16.55
N TYR A 209 -3.59 -3.00 -17.39
CA TYR A 209 -3.98 -3.22 -18.77
C TYR A 209 -5.16 -4.20 -18.89
N ILE A 210 -5.15 -5.27 -18.10
CA ILE A 210 -6.18 -6.32 -18.16
C ILE A 210 -7.56 -5.80 -17.74
N ILE A 211 -7.65 -4.99 -16.66
CA ILE A 211 -8.93 -4.53 -16.10
C ILE A 211 -9.86 -3.91 -17.16
N PRO A 212 -9.47 -2.85 -17.89
CA PRO A 212 -10.38 -2.21 -18.82
C PRO A 212 -10.74 -3.11 -20.02
N HIS A 213 -9.79 -3.93 -20.51
CA HIS A 213 -10.04 -4.85 -21.62
C HIS A 213 -11.02 -5.96 -21.24
N GLU A 214 -10.89 -6.52 -20.07
CA GLU A 214 -11.77 -7.55 -19.53
C GLU A 214 -13.18 -6.99 -19.24
N SER A 215 -13.27 -5.80 -18.68
CA SER A 215 -14.54 -5.10 -18.44
C SER A 215 -15.27 -4.75 -19.76
N SER A 216 -14.55 -4.64 -20.86
CA SER A 216 -15.10 -4.41 -22.20
C SER A 216 -15.38 -5.70 -22.97
N GLY A 217 -15.23 -6.87 -22.34
CA GLY A 217 -15.49 -8.17 -22.95
C GLY A 217 -14.41 -8.67 -23.92
N HIS A 218 -13.25 -8.02 -23.98
CA HIS A 218 -12.15 -8.45 -24.83
C HIS A 218 -11.45 -9.70 -24.28
N ASN A 219 -10.95 -10.53 -25.18
CA ASN A 219 -10.21 -11.72 -24.79
C ASN A 219 -8.79 -11.37 -24.30
N VAL A 220 -8.55 -11.60 -23.03
CA VAL A 220 -7.27 -11.30 -22.35
C VAL A 220 -6.44 -12.55 -22.02
N ILE A 221 -6.81 -13.73 -22.55
CA ILE A 221 -6.16 -15.01 -22.23
C ILE A 221 -4.66 -15.00 -22.54
N LYS A 222 -4.26 -14.44 -23.68
CA LYS A 222 -2.84 -14.35 -24.06
C LYS A 222 -2.04 -13.50 -23.05
N ILE A 223 -2.61 -12.38 -22.62
CA ILE A 223 -1.98 -11.46 -21.68
C ILE A 223 -1.91 -12.09 -20.29
N ARG A 224 -2.93 -12.81 -19.85
CA ARG A 224 -2.93 -13.57 -18.59
C ARG A 224 -1.83 -14.64 -18.58
N LYS A 225 -1.66 -15.40 -19.68
CA LYS A 225 -0.59 -16.38 -19.83
C LYS A 225 0.78 -15.71 -19.78
N LEU A 226 0.96 -14.59 -20.48
CA LEU A 226 2.21 -13.84 -20.46
C LEU A 226 2.54 -13.30 -19.06
N LEU A 227 1.52 -12.82 -18.31
CA LEU A 227 1.69 -12.37 -16.92
C LEU A 227 2.17 -13.50 -16.01
N ILE A 228 1.59 -14.70 -16.11
CA ILE A 228 2.02 -15.85 -15.32
C ILE A 228 3.45 -16.25 -15.71
N LEU A 229 3.75 -16.34 -17.01
CA LEU A 229 5.08 -16.71 -17.50
C LEU A 229 6.15 -15.70 -17.06
N SER A 230 5.86 -14.41 -17.13
CA SER A 230 6.78 -13.37 -16.64
C SER A 230 7.04 -13.50 -15.12
N ASN A 231 6.01 -13.82 -14.32
CA ASN A 231 6.18 -14.03 -12.89
C ASN A 231 6.91 -15.34 -12.55
N ILE A 232 6.81 -16.37 -13.36
CA ILE A 232 7.66 -17.58 -13.25
C ILE A 232 9.13 -17.19 -13.49
N GLY A 233 9.40 -16.42 -14.54
CA GLY A 233 10.75 -15.90 -14.83
C GLY A 233 11.28 -15.01 -13.69
N LEU A 234 10.45 -14.11 -13.16
CA LEU A 234 10.81 -13.27 -12.01
C LEU A 234 11.06 -14.12 -10.74
N THR A 235 10.25 -15.15 -10.51
CA THR A 235 10.50 -16.09 -9.40
C THR A 235 11.86 -16.75 -9.54
N PHE A 236 12.23 -17.20 -10.73
CA PHE A 236 13.56 -17.77 -11.00
C PHE A 236 14.67 -16.73 -10.74
N ILE A 237 14.50 -15.50 -11.20
CA ILE A 237 15.45 -14.40 -10.94
C ILE A 237 15.55 -14.14 -9.44
N GLY A 238 14.43 -14.04 -8.71
CA GLY A 238 14.41 -13.80 -7.26
C GLY A 238 15.01 -14.94 -6.46
N PHE A 239 14.85 -16.18 -6.91
CA PHE A 239 15.37 -17.36 -6.22
C PHE A 239 16.87 -17.60 -6.47
N PHE A 240 17.37 -17.38 -7.69
CA PHE A 240 18.74 -17.73 -8.08
C PHE A 240 19.64 -16.52 -8.28
N ILE A 241 19.17 -15.44 -8.93
CA ILE A 241 20.01 -14.32 -9.35
C ILE A 241 20.14 -13.26 -8.26
N VAL A 242 18.99 -12.84 -7.69
CA VAL A 242 18.99 -11.78 -6.65
C VAL A 242 19.88 -12.15 -5.45
N PRO A 243 19.88 -13.40 -4.93
CA PRO A 243 20.77 -13.83 -3.85
C PRO A 243 22.26 -13.71 -4.13
N LEU A 244 22.68 -13.75 -5.38
CA LEU A 244 24.09 -13.59 -5.77
C LEU A 244 24.54 -12.13 -5.73
N ILE A 245 23.63 -11.20 -6.00
CA ILE A 245 23.90 -9.77 -6.09
C ILE A 245 23.76 -9.07 -4.73
N LEU A 246 22.81 -9.55 -3.89
CA LEU A 246 22.47 -8.93 -2.61
C LEU A 246 23.65 -8.71 -1.65
N PRO A 247 24.57 -9.68 -1.44
CA PRO A 247 25.70 -9.50 -0.51
C PRO A 247 26.62 -8.35 -0.91
N THR A 248 26.74 -8.07 -2.21
CA THR A 248 27.57 -6.98 -2.73
C THR A 248 26.95 -5.61 -2.45
N ILE A 249 25.61 -5.51 -2.54
CA ILE A 249 24.90 -4.24 -2.36
C ILE A 249 24.55 -4.00 -0.89
N PHE A 250 24.15 -5.04 -0.17
CA PHE A 250 23.68 -5.00 1.21
C PHE A 250 24.41 -5.99 2.13
N PRO A 251 25.74 -5.83 2.38
CA PRO A 251 26.56 -6.80 3.12
C PRO A 251 26.10 -7.04 4.56
N LYS A 252 25.36 -6.09 5.17
CA LYS A 252 24.83 -6.21 6.54
C LYS A 252 23.52 -7.00 6.64
N TYR A 253 22.93 -7.43 5.51
CA TYR A 253 21.59 -8.06 5.45
C TYR A 253 21.70 -9.50 4.93
N VAL A 254 22.51 -10.32 5.59
CA VAL A 254 22.79 -11.71 5.17
C VAL A 254 21.53 -12.57 5.16
N ASP A 255 20.66 -12.40 6.16
CA ASP A 255 19.41 -13.16 6.27
C ASP A 255 18.43 -12.89 5.12
N VAL A 256 18.54 -11.73 4.47
CA VAL A 256 17.68 -11.36 3.32
C VAL A 256 17.88 -12.32 2.15
N ILE A 257 19.04 -12.97 2.03
CA ILE A 257 19.31 -13.94 0.97
C ILE A 257 18.33 -15.11 1.02
N GLU A 258 18.11 -15.66 2.20
CA GLU A 258 17.19 -16.80 2.39
C GLU A 258 15.73 -16.34 2.28
N ILE A 259 15.43 -15.18 2.86
CA ILE A 259 14.07 -14.61 2.83
C ILE A 259 13.61 -14.36 1.39
N ILE A 260 14.47 -13.75 0.55
CA ILE A 260 14.11 -13.41 -0.82
C ILE A 260 13.89 -14.66 -1.68
N LYS A 261 14.66 -15.74 -1.46
CA LYS A 261 14.43 -17.03 -2.09
C LYS A 261 13.00 -17.53 -1.81
N ILE A 262 12.60 -17.53 -0.54
CA ILE A 262 11.28 -17.98 -0.13
C ILE A 262 10.21 -17.04 -0.65
N MET A 263 10.35 -15.73 -0.40
CA MET A 263 9.33 -14.75 -0.77
C MET A 263 9.13 -14.62 -2.28
N SER A 264 10.15 -14.89 -3.10
CA SER A 264 10.01 -14.89 -4.56
C SER A 264 9.00 -15.93 -5.06
N LEU A 265 8.80 -17.04 -4.32
CA LEU A 265 7.77 -18.03 -4.63
C LEU A 265 6.34 -17.46 -4.56
N SER A 266 6.14 -16.33 -3.87
CA SER A 266 4.85 -15.65 -3.81
C SER A 266 4.46 -14.93 -5.11
N LEU A 267 5.40 -14.63 -6.01
CA LEU A 267 5.15 -13.85 -7.23
C LEU A 267 4.14 -14.53 -8.16
N VAL A 268 4.22 -15.85 -8.30
CA VAL A 268 3.27 -16.61 -9.13
C VAL A 268 1.85 -16.58 -8.53
N PRO A 269 1.62 -16.99 -7.27
CA PRO A 269 0.28 -16.89 -6.68
C PRO A 269 -0.24 -15.44 -6.62
N MET A 270 0.60 -14.45 -6.38
CA MET A 270 0.19 -13.05 -6.45
C MET A 270 -0.29 -12.63 -7.85
N SER A 271 0.38 -13.10 -8.91
CA SER A 271 -0.05 -12.84 -10.29
C SER A 271 -1.39 -13.50 -10.60
N ILE A 272 -1.60 -14.73 -10.15
CA ILE A 272 -2.87 -15.44 -10.27
C ILE A 272 -3.97 -14.66 -9.52
N ALA A 273 -3.71 -14.24 -8.28
CA ALA A 273 -4.66 -13.45 -7.49
C ALA A 273 -5.04 -12.15 -8.22
N LYS A 274 -4.09 -11.45 -8.85
CA LYS A 274 -4.35 -10.22 -9.63
C LYS A 274 -5.20 -10.48 -10.88
N ILE A 275 -4.98 -11.58 -11.59
CA ILE A 275 -5.81 -11.99 -12.75
C ILE A 275 -7.26 -12.17 -12.32
N TYR A 276 -7.51 -12.91 -11.25
CA TYR A 276 -8.88 -13.13 -10.78
C TYR A 276 -9.50 -11.91 -10.11
N THR A 277 -8.70 -11.06 -9.48
CA THR A 277 -9.17 -9.74 -9.00
C THR A 277 -9.70 -8.91 -10.16
N SER A 278 -8.99 -8.86 -11.30
CA SER A 278 -9.47 -8.18 -12.50
C SER A 278 -10.80 -8.76 -12.99
N LYS A 279 -10.92 -10.09 -13.07
CA LYS A 279 -12.17 -10.77 -13.45
C LYS A 279 -13.32 -10.42 -12.52
N PHE A 280 -13.12 -10.46 -11.20
CA PHE A 280 -14.16 -10.13 -10.23
C PHE A 280 -14.55 -8.66 -10.25
N LEU A 281 -13.62 -7.75 -10.55
CA LEU A 281 -13.94 -6.34 -10.77
C LEU A 281 -14.78 -6.14 -12.04
N ALA A 282 -14.42 -6.79 -13.14
CA ALA A 282 -15.19 -6.75 -14.38
C ALA A 282 -16.62 -7.30 -14.22
N LEU A 283 -16.78 -8.32 -13.37
CA LEU A 283 -18.08 -8.91 -13.01
C LEU A 283 -18.82 -8.19 -11.88
N GLU A 284 -18.27 -7.09 -11.36
CA GLU A 284 -18.81 -6.34 -10.19
C GLU A 284 -18.95 -7.20 -8.91
N LYS A 285 -18.13 -8.25 -8.77
CA LYS A 285 -18.14 -9.19 -7.64
C LYS A 285 -17.06 -8.86 -6.60
N SER A 286 -16.97 -7.61 -6.16
CA SER A 286 -16.00 -7.14 -5.18
C SER A 286 -16.02 -7.90 -3.85
N ARG A 287 -17.16 -8.52 -3.50
CA ARG A 287 -17.29 -9.36 -2.29
C ARG A 287 -16.29 -10.53 -2.29
N PHE A 288 -16.06 -11.17 -3.43
CA PHE A 288 -15.06 -12.24 -3.52
C PHE A 288 -13.64 -11.74 -3.26
N ILE A 289 -13.34 -10.51 -3.70
CA ILE A 289 -12.05 -9.87 -3.44
C ILE A 289 -11.86 -9.64 -1.95
N LEU A 290 -12.86 -9.08 -1.27
CA LEU A 290 -12.82 -8.82 0.17
C LEU A 290 -12.66 -10.10 1.00
N ILE A 291 -13.41 -11.14 0.66
CA ILE A 291 -13.31 -12.44 1.35
C ILE A 291 -11.92 -13.05 1.15
N GLY A 292 -11.36 -13.01 -0.07
CA GLY A 292 -10.01 -13.51 -0.34
C GLY A 292 -8.92 -12.77 0.41
N LEU A 293 -9.04 -11.44 0.56
CA LEU A 293 -8.16 -10.64 1.40
C LEU A 293 -8.30 -11.04 2.88
N GLY A 294 -9.53 -11.23 3.36
CA GLY A 294 -9.81 -11.68 4.71
C GLY A 294 -9.19 -13.06 5.02
N ILE A 295 -9.34 -14.03 4.11
CA ILE A 295 -8.74 -15.38 4.24
C ILE A 295 -7.20 -15.26 4.26
N SER A 296 -6.61 -14.46 3.37
CA SER A 296 -5.17 -14.22 3.35
C SER A 296 -4.66 -13.70 4.70
N LEU A 297 -5.32 -12.68 5.28
CA LEU A 297 -4.99 -12.13 6.59
C LEU A 297 -5.18 -13.14 7.72
N SER A 298 -6.29 -13.90 7.70
CA SER A 298 -6.60 -14.89 8.73
C SER A 298 -5.59 -16.04 8.77
N ILE A 299 -4.88 -16.30 7.69
CA ILE A 299 -3.79 -17.27 7.63
C ILE A 299 -2.46 -16.58 7.93
N MET A 300 -2.20 -15.42 7.33
CA MET A 300 -0.94 -14.73 7.49
C MET A 300 -0.65 -14.38 8.96
N ILE A 301 -1.61 -13.84 9.69
CA ILE A 301 -1.41 -13.37 11.06
C ILE A 301 -1.01 -14.54 12.01
N PRO A 302 -1.78 -15.62 12.14
CA PRO A 302 -1.41 -16.70 13.04
C PRO A 302 -0.13 -17.42 12.63
N THR A 303 0.05 -17.68 11.32
CA THR A 303 1.26 -18.38 10.86
C THR A 303 2.50 -17.50 11.03
N MET A 304 2.39 -16.19 10.83
CA MET A 304 3.48 -15.24 11.04
C MET A 304 3.92 -15.18 12.50
N ILE A 305 2.99 -15.24 13.45
CA ILE A 305 3.28 -15.33 14.87
C ILE A 305 3.95 -16.67 15.20
N VAL A 306 3.32 -17.79 14.85
CA VAL A 306 3.81 -19.12 15.22
C VAL A 306 5.15 -19.42 14.54
N PHE A 307 5.22 -19.31 13.22
CA PHE A 307 6.45 -19.60 12.49
C PHE A 307 7.54 -18.55 12.71
N GLY A 308 7.14 -17.30 12.96
CA GLY A 308 8.09 -16.25 13.29
C GLY A 308 8.78 -16.49 14.63
N ILE A 309 8.07 -16.99 15.64
CA ILE A 309 8.66 -17.38 16.93
C ILE A 309 9.56 -18.62 16.77
N TRP A 310 9.16 -19.62 15.98
CA TRP A 310 9.92 -20.88 15.85
C TRP A 310 11.11 -20.79 14.90
N TYR A 311 10.93 -20.09 13.78
CA TYR A 311 11.90 -20.07 12.67
C TYR A 311 12.42 -18.64 12.34
N GLY A 312 12.09 -17.66 13.20
CA GLY A 312 12.54 -16.28 12.99
C GLY A 312 12.04 -15.70 11.64
N VAL A 313 12.95 -15.04 10.96
CA VAL A 313 12.62 -14.34 9.70
C VAL A 313 12.21 -15.29 8.56
N THR A 314 12.76 -16.51 8.54
CA THR A 314 12.38 -17.55 7.58
C THR A 314 10.92 -17.96 7.75
N GLY A 315 10.46 -18.09 9.01
CA GLY A 315 9.05 -18.36 9.32
C GLY A 315 8.10 -17.26 8.87
N VAL A 316 8.51 -16.00 9.01
CA VAL A 316 7.76 -14.84 8.48
C VAL A 316 7.64 -14.90 6.95
N ALA A 317 8.73 -15.23 6.24
CA ALA A 317 8.74 -15.38 4.79
C ALA A 317 7.80 -16.51 4.31
N ILE A 318 7.83 -17.67 4.98
CA ILE A 318 6.93 -18.80 4.69
C ILE A 318 5.49 -18.37 4.87
N SER A 319 5.15 -17.66 5.94
CA SER A 319 3.79 -17.18 6.22
C SER A 319 3.28 -16.25 5.13
N TYR A 320 4.13 -15.37 4.61
CA TYR A 320 3.80 -14.49 3.49
C TYR A 320 3.46 -15.28 2.21
N VAL A 321 4.23 -16.31 1.89
CA VAL A 321 3.97 -17.20 0.75
C VAL A 321 2.66 -17.97 0.94
N LEU A 322 2.45 -18.57 2.12
CA LEU A 322 1.22 -19.31 2.43
C LEU A 322 -0.03 -18.44 2.27
N ALA A 323 0.00 -17.21 2.77
CA ALA A 323 -1.08 -16.24 2.61
C ALA A 323 -1.37 -15.94 1.14
N SER A 324 -0.32 -15.74 0.33
CA SER A 324 -0.43 -15.48 -1.10
C SER A 324 -1.03 -16.67 -1.86
N VAL A 325 -0.58 -17.89 -1.55
CA VAL A 325 -1.08 -19.13 -2.15
C VAL A 325 -2.54 -19.33 -1.80
N THR A 326 -2.91 -19.17 -0.54
CA THR A 326 -4.29 -19.38 -0.06
C THR A 326 -5.25 -18.40 -0.71
N GLN A 327 -4.86 -17.13 -0.85
CA GLN A 327 -5.64 -16.13 -1.55
C GLN A 327 -5.85 -16.51 -3.01
N ALA A 328 -4.80 -16.93 -3.70
CA ALA A 328 -4.87 -17.34 -5.11
C ALA A 328 -5.78 -18.58 -5.29
N VAL A 329 -5.62 -19.58 -4.44
CA VAL A 329 -6.46 -20.80 -4.44
C VAL A 329 -7.93 -20.44 -4.24
N TYR A 330 -8.25 -19.61 -3.24
CA TYR A 330 -9.62 -19.17 -3.01
C TYR A 330 -10.20 -18.47 -4.25
N TYR A 331 -9.46 -17.58 -4.90
CA TYR A 331 -9.94 -16.88 -6.08
C TYR A 331 -10.16 -17.81 -7.27
N VAL A 332 -9.29 -18.81 -7.47
CA VAL A 332 -9.45 -19.82 -8.51
C VAL A 332 -10.73 -20.63 -8.27
N ILE A 333 -10.95 -21.10 -7.05
CA ILE A 333 -12.12 -21.88 -6.68
C ILE A 333 -13.41 -21.06 -6.90
N MET A 334 -13.44 -19.83 -6.39
CA MET A 334 -14.63 -18.97 -6.55
C MET A 334 -14.90 -18.60 -7.99
N SER A 335 -13.86 -18.40 -8.80
CA SER A 335 -14.05 -18.17 -10.23
C SER A 335 -14.66 -19.37 -10.93
N LYS A 336 -14.14 -20.58 -10.71
CA LYS A 336 -14.69 -21.82 -11.30
C LYS A 336 -16.14 -22.05 -10.86
N LYS A 337 -16.44 -21.84 -9.57
CA LYS A 337 -17.81 -21.99 -9.06
C LYS A 337 -18.76 -21.01 -9.76
N TRP A 338 -18.34 -19.73 -9.87
CA TRP A 338 -19.12 -18.68 -10.54
C TRP A 338 -19.37 -19.02 -12.02
N ASP A 339 -18.35 -19.48 -12.75
CA ASP A 339 -18.44 -19.82 -14.16
C ASP A 339 -19.44 -20.98 -14.37
N LYS A 340 -19.40 -21.99 -13.51
CA LYS A 340 -20.33 -23.14 -13.55
C LYS A 340 -21.77 -22.72 -13.27
N GLU A 341 -22.00 -21.89 -12.22
CA GLU A 341 -23.34 -21.43 -11.86
C GLU A 341 -23.99 -20.54 -12.93
N ASN A 342 -23.20 -19.86 -13.76
CA ASN A 342 -23.70 -18.96 -14.80
C ASN A 342 -23.55 -19.52 -16.22
N ASN A 343 -23.29 -20.81 -16.39
CA ASN A 343 -23.10 -21.48 -17.68
C ASN A 343 -22.06 -20.80 -18.61
N ILE A 344 -21.02 -20.21 -18.05
CA ILE A 344 -19.97 -19.49 -18.77
C ILE A 344 -18.80 -20.43 -19.12
N GLU A 345 -18.93 -21.73 -18.89
CA GLU A 345 -17.92 -22.71 -19.29
C GLU A 345 -17.91 -22.86 -20.84
N LYS A 346 -16.93 -22.22 -21.43
CA LYS A 346 -16.45 -22.56 -22.80
C LYS A 346 -14.92 -22.66 -22.80
#